data_dc39a54ebfdbcc72b1ef9a63fa109d46
#
_entry.id   dc39a54ebfdbcc72b1ef9a63fa109d46
#
_cell.length_a   1.000
_cell.length_b   1.000
_cell.length_c   1.000
_cell.angle_alpha   90.00
_cell.angle_beta   90.00
_cell.angle_gamma   90.00
#
_symmetry.space_group_name_H-M   'P 1'
#
loop_
_entity.id
_entity.type
_entity.pdbx_description
1 polymer ?
#
loop_
_entity_poly.entity_id
_entity_poly.type
_entity_poly.pdbx_seq_one_letter_code
_entity_poly.pdbx_strand_id
1 'polypeptide(L)'
;MYIHAGPEIGVASTKAFTAQVTVLTLMAIRIAMYKETISDDKASGLIQELSRIPEKMQVVLDKCSELENVSSLFSYAPNFLYLGRSLGFPVALEGALKLKEISYIHAEGYPAAEMKHGPIALIDDMMPVVVIAGTTYTNDKMVSNIEEVRARKGRIISIVTDGNEEVENLSEFSFSVPNTEDELSPLLTVIPLQILSYNIAVNRGCDVDQPRNLAKSVKIGRASCRERVCYAV
;
A
#
# COMPACT_ATOMS: atom_id res chain seq x y z
N MET A 1 -5.45 -21.31 11.47
CA MET A 1 -5.74 -21.15 10.03
C MET A 1 -4.42 -20.89 9.33
N TYR A 2 -4.16 -21.49 8.17
CA TYR A 2 -2.92 -21.29 7.40
C TYR A 2 -3.17 -20.30 6.27
N ILE A 3 -2.20 -19.45 5.98
CA ILE A 3 -2.30 -18.42 4.92
C ILE A 3 -1.94 -18.96 3.53
N HIS A 4 -1.31 -20.14 3.44
CA HIS A 4 -0.90 -20.82 2.21
C HIS A 4 -0.08 -19.94 1.22
N ALA A 5 0.65 -18.94 1.72
CA ALA A 5 1.42 -18.03 0.88
C ALA A 5 2.65 -18.69 0.22
N GLY A 6 3.06 -19.88 0.69
CA GLY A 6 4.26 -20.56 0.22
C GLY A 6 5.56 -19.82 0.62
N PRO A 7 6.73 -20.32 0.22
CA PRO A 7 8.00 -19.67 0.51
C PRO A 7 8.12 -18.33 -0.24
N GLU A 8 8.68 -17.35 0.41
CA GLU A 8 9.03 -16.05 -0.19
C GLU A 8 10.54 -15.99 -0.43
N ILE A 9 10.95 -15.58 -1.61
CA ILE A 9 12.36 -15.41 -1.99
C ILE A 9 12.85 -14.05 -1.50
N GLY A 10 12.16 -12.99 -1.87
CA GLY A 10 12.47 -11.63 -1.42
C GLY A 10 12.21 -11.42 0.07
N VAL A 11 12.96 -10.55 0.71
CA VAL A 11 12.77 -10.21 2.13
C VAL A 11 11.51 -9.40 2.35
N ALA A 12 11.23 -8.43 1.47
CA ALA A 12 10.03 -7.61 1.54
C ALA A 12 8.78 -8.46 1.23
N SER A 13 7.84 -8.49 2.17
CA SER A 13 6.62 -9.27 2.04
C SER A 13 5.64 -8.62 1.06
N THR A 14 5.09 -9.40 0.13
CA THR A 14 4.02 -8.98 -0.80
C THR A 14 2.85 -9.94 -0.75
N LYS A 15 3.02 -11.15 -1.29
CA LYS A 15 1.97 -12.19 -1.30
C LYS A 15 1.51 -12.62 0.09
N ALA A 16 2.41 -12.61 1.09
CA ALA A 16 2.04 -12.97 2.45
C ALA A 16 1.11 -11.90 3.07
N PHE A 17 1.34 -10.60 2.81
CA PHE A 17 0.42 -9.53 3.20
C PHE A 17 -0.98 -9.79 2.63
N THR A 18 -1.09 -10.01 1.33
CA THR A 18 -2.37 -10.29 0.66
C THR A 18 -3.07 -11.50 1.24
N ALA A 19 -2.34 -12.60 1.45
CA ALA A 19 -2.88 -13.82 2.06
C ALA A 19 -3.33 -13.61 3.52
N GLN A 20 -2.59 -12.82 4.31
CA GLN A 20 -2.97 -12.47 5.68
C GLN A 20 -4.24 -11.63 5.71
N VAL A 21 -4.33 -10.58 4.88
CA VAL A 21 -5.53 -9.74 4.78
C VAL A 21 -6.74 -10.58 4.37
N THR A 22 -6.60 -11.47 3.39
CA THR A 22 -7.66 -12.38 2.96
C THR A 22 -8.16 -13.27 4.11
N VAL A 23 -7.25 -13.88 4.87
CA VAL A 23 -7.60 -14.72 6.00
C VAL A 23 -8.28 -13.93 7.12
N LEU A 24 -7.77 -12.73 7.43
CA LEU A 24 -8.38 -11.85 8.44
C LEU A 24 -9.77 -11.39 8.01
N THR A 25 -9.97 -11.10 6.74
CA THR A 25 -11.29 -10.76 6.18
C THR A 25 -12.27 -11.92 6.33
N LEU A 26 -11.89 -13.15 5.98
CA LEU A 26 -12.71 -14.33 6.17
C LEU A 26 -13.05 -14.57 7.65
N MET A 27 -12.09 -14.35 8.54
CA MET A 27 -12.33 -14.44 9.99
C MET A 27 -13.30 -13.35 10.45
N ALA A 28 -13.16 -12.12 9.99
CA ALA A 28 -14.07 -11.02 10.33
C ALA A 28 -15.50 -11.31 9.87
N ILE A 29 -15.68 -11.77 8.62
CA ILE A 29 -16.99 -12.20 8.10
C ILE A 29 -17.58 -13.30 8.99
N ARG A 30 -16.80 -14.33 9.31
CA ARG A 30 -17.27 -15.44 10.16
C ARG A 30 -17.68 -15.00 11.56
N ILE A 31 -16.92 -14.08 12.17
CA ILE A 31 -17.23 -13.52 13.49
C ILE A 31 -18.49 -12.65 13.41
N ALA A 32 -18.62 -11.84 12.37
CA ALA A 32 -19.77 -10.97 12.17
C ALA A 32 -21.07 -11.78 11.96
N MET A 33 -21.01 -12.88 11.20
CA MET A 33 -22.13 -13.83 11.08
C MET A 33 -22.48 -14.46 12.43
N TYR A 34 -21.48 -14.93 13.18
CA TYR A 34 -21.72 -15.55 14.49
C TYR A 34 -22.34 -14.59 15.51
N LYS A 35 -21.97 -13.28 15.41
CA LYS A 35 -22.51 -12.22 16.26
C LYS A 35 -23.79 -11.59 15.67
N GLU A 36 -24.29 -12.08 14.56
CA GLU A 36 -25.47 -11.53 13.87
C GLU A 36 -25.37 -10.03 13.57
N THR A 37 -24.14 -9.52 13.36
CA THR A 37 -23.91 -8.10 13.04
C THR A 37 -23.99 -7.79 11.54
N ILE A 38 -23.99 -8.81 10.69
CA ILE A 38 -24.25 -8.73 9.25
C ILE A 38 -25.27 -9.80 8.87
N SER A 39 -26.04 -9.55 7.81
CA SER A 39 -26.97 -10.54 7.24
C SER A 39 -26.22 -11.63 6.47
N ASP A 40 -26.86 -12.78 6.31
CA ASP A 40 -26.34 -13.89 5.49
C ASP A 40 -26.14 -13.43 4.01
N ASP A 41 -27.02 -12.58 3.50
CA ASP A 41 -26.91 -12.02 2.15
C ASP A 41 -25.66 -11.15 2.01
N LYS A 42 -25.37 -10.26 2.98
CA LYS A 42 -24.14 -9.43 2.96
C LYS A 42 -22.89 -10.31 3.06
N ALA A 43 -22.92 -11.31 3.94
CA ALA A 43 -21.81 -12.25 4.08
C ALA A 43 -21.55 -13.02 2.78
N SER A 44 -22.60 -13.52 2.16
CA SER A 44 -22.53 -14.24 0.87
C SER A 44 -22.02 -13.34 -0.24
N GLY A 45 -22.47 -12.08 -0.30
CA GLY A 45 -21.98 -11.08 -1.25
C GLY A 45 -20.49 -10.82 -1.10
N LEU A 46 -20.00 -10.61 0.13
CA LEU A 46 -18.58 -10.41 0.42
C LEU A 46 -17.72 -11.62 0.03
N ILE A 47 -18.19 -12.86 0.30
CA ILE A 47 -17.47 -14.08 -0.07
C ILE A 47 -17.43 -14.22 -1.60
N GLN A 48 -18.53 -13.93 -2.28
CA GLN A 48 -18.60 -13.99 -3.73
C GLN A 48 -17.66 -12.94 -4.36
N GLU A 49 -17.66 -11.73 -3.82
CA GLU A 49 -16.78 -10.67 -4.31
C GLU A 49 -15.30 -11.01 -4.02
N LEU A 50 -14.99 -11.57 -2.84
CA LEU A 50 -13.65 -12.03 -2.51
C LEU A 50 -13.13 -13.09 -3.50
N SER A 51 -14.02 -13.94 -4.02
CA SER A 51 -13.64 -14.94 -5.04
C SER A 51 -13.27 -14.33 -6.40
N ARG A 52 -13.70 -13.08 -6.67
CA ARG A 52 -13.37 -12.33 -7.89
C ARG A 52 -12.10 -11.48 -7.74
N ILE A 53 -11.61 -11.30 -6.53
CA ILE A 53 -10.42 -10.46 -6.27
C ILE A 53 -9.22 -10.90 -7.11
N PRO A 54 -8.89 -12.20 -7.29
CA PRO A 54 -7.75 -12.60 -8.13
C PRO A 54 -7.84 -12.08 -9.58
N GLU A 55 -9.02 -12.10 -10.19
CA GLU A 55 -9.25 -11.56 -11.54
C GLU A 55 -9.05 -10.04 -11.56
N LYS A 56 -9.56 -9.34 -10.57
CA LYS A 56 -9.38 -7.88 -10.42
C LYS A 56 -7.91 -7.52 -10.16
N MET A 57 -7.19 -8.33 -9.37
CA MET A 57 -5.75 -8.16 -9.20
C MET A 57 -4.99 -8.28 -10.52
N GLN A 58 -5.39 -9.22 -11.40
CA GLN A 58 -4.77 -9.35 -12.72
C GLN A 58 -4.98 -8.09 -13.55
N VAL A 59 -6.20 -7.52 -13.54
CA VAL A 59 -6.49 -6.24 -14.22
C VAL A 59 -5.59 -5.11 -13.71
N VAL A 60 -5.36 -5.04 -12.39
CA VAL A 60 -4.43 -4.06 -11.80
C VAL A 60 -3.00 -4.30 -12.29
N LEU A 61 -2.53 -5.55 -12.29
CA LEU A 61 -1.18 -5.90 -12.73
C LEU A 61 -0.95 -5.57 -14.21
N ASP A 62 -1.95 -5.78 -15.05
CA ASP A 62 -1.87 -5.51 -16.50
C ASP A 62 -1.71 -4.00 -16.80
N LYS A 63 -2.17 -3.14 -15.89
CA LYS A 63 -2.02 -1.67 -15.98
C LYS A 63 -0.71 -1.14 -15.36
N CYS A 64 0.04 -1.96 -14.64
CA CYS A 64 1.17 -1.48 -13.81
C CYS A 64 2.32 -0.81 -14.58
N SER A 65 2.41 -0.99 -15.91
CA SER A 65 3.34 -0.23 -16.75
C SER A 65 3.12 1.30 -16.69
N GLU A 66 1.90 1.74 -16.38
CA GLU A 66 1.59 3.17 -16.20
C GLU A 66 2.39 3.80 -15.04
N LEU A 67 2.83 3.00 -14.06
CA LEU A 67 3.62 3.46 -12.93
C LEU A 67 5.11 3.65 -13.25
N GLU A 68 5.61 3.20 -14.39
CA GLU A 68 7.03 3.29 -14.74
C GLU A 68 7.50 4.75 -14.83
N ASN A 69 6.72 5.61 -15.49
CA ASN A 69 7.04 7.02 -15.61
C ASN A 69 7.02 7.73 -14.25
N VAL A 70 6.02 7.44 -13.42
CA VAL A 70 5.89 7.99 -12.06
C VAL A 70 7.08 7.55 -11.21
N SER A 71 7.43 6.26 -11.27
CA SER A 71 8.56 5.68 -10.54
C SER A 71 9.89 6.32 -10.94
N SER A 72 10.11 6.56 -12.23
CA SER A 72 11.32 7.21 -12.74
C SER A 72 11.41 8.65 -12.24
N LEU A 73 10.30 9.39 -12.33
CA LEU A 73 10.25 10.81 -11.95
C LEU A 73 10.54 11.01 -10.45
N PHE A 74 10.08 10.09 -9.60
CA PHE A 74 10.23 10.21 -8.15
C PHE A 74 11.35 9.36 -7.54
N SER A 75 12.13 8.65 -8.35
CA SER A 75 13.22 7.78 -7.86
C SER A 75 14.29 8.53 -7.06
N TYR A 76 14.43 9.84 -7.27
CA TYR A 76 15.40 10.70 -6.58
C TYR A 76 14.83 11.43 -5.37
N ALA A 77 13.52 11.33 -5.12
CA ALA A 77 12.90 12.00 -3.98
C ALA A 77 13.48 11.44 -2.66
N PRO A 78 13.87 12.31 -1.71
CA PRO A 78 14.46 11.86 -0.45
C PRO A 78 13.42 11.31 0.53
N ASN A 79 12.18 11.76 0.42
CA ASN A 79 11.10 11.45 1.33
C ASN A 79 9.79 11.23 0.56
N PHE A 80 8.92 10.39 1.15
CA PHE A 80 7.55 10.19 0.68
C PHE A 80 6.58 10.23 1.87
N LEU A 81 5.42 10.82 1.65
CA LEU A 81 4.30 10.74 2.58
C LEU A 81 3.19 9.87 1.96
N TYR A 82 2.67 8.92 2.75
CA TYR A 82 1.55 8.09 2.35
C TYR A 82 0.34 8.41 3.21
N LEU A 83 -0.78 8.77 2.60
CA LEU A 83 -1.98 9.17 3.30
C LEU A 83 -3.13 8.20 3.02
N GLY A 84 -3.80 7.78 4.07
CA GLY A 84 -5.00 6.95 3.96
C GLY A 84 -6.01 7.28 5.06
N ARG A 85 -7.27 6.97 4.79
CA ARG A 85 -8.36 7.01 5.77
C ARG A 85 -8.93 5.63 5.97
N SER A 86 -9.39 5.34 7.20
CA SER A 86 -10.01 4.06 7.53
C SER A 86 -9.20 2.86 6.99
N LEU A 87 -9.76 2.02 6.12
CA LEU A 87 -9.08 0.87 5.52
C LEU A 87 -7.91 1.26 4.61
N GLY A 88 -7.89 2.46 4.07
CA GLY A 88 -6.76 2.99 3.29
C GLY A 88 -5.54 3.34 4.16
N PHE A 89 -5.69 3.58 5.47
CA PHE A 89 -4.55 3.91 6.32
C PHE A 89 -3.59 2.72 6.53
N PRO A 90 -4.05 1.51 6.88
CA PRO A 90 -3.16 0.34 6.90
C PRO A 90 -2.45 0.08 5.56
N VAL A 91 -3.12 0.35 4.43
CA VAL A 91 -2.51 0.24 3.09
C VAL A 91 -1.43 1.30 2.89
N ALA A 92 -1.65 2.53 3.36
CA ALA A 92 -0.64 3.59 3.35
C ALA A 92 0.61 3.20 4.17
N LEU A 93 0.43 2.60 5.33
CA LEU A 93 1.52 2.07 6.15
C LEU A 93 2.32 0.98 5.41
N GLU A 94 1.62 0.05 4.76
CA GLU A 94 2.25 -1.02 3.99
C GLU A 94 3.00 -0.48 2.77
N GLY A 95 2.43 0.47 2.02
CA GLY A 95 3.11 1.12 0.90
C GLY A 95 4.38 1.86 1.33
N ALA A 96 4.31 2.63 2.42
CA ALA A 96 5.46 3.31 2.99
C ALA A 96 6.53 2.32 3.48
N LEU A 97 6.11 1.19 4.07
CA LEU A 97 7.01 0.12 4.49
C LEU A 97 7.74 -0.48 3.30
N LYS A 98 7.03 -0.85 2.22
CA LYS A 98 7.65 -1.43 1.01
C LYS A 98 8.69 -0.47 0.42
N LEU A 99 8.36 0.81 0.30
CA LEU A 99 9.31 1.78 -0.24
C LEU A 99 10.56 1.89 0.62
N LYS A 100 10.42 1.97 1.94
CA LYS A 100 11.58 2.01 2.87
C LYS A 100 12.46 0.77 2.75
N GLU A 101 11.85 -0.41 2.75
CA GLU A 101 12.56 -1.68 2.81
C GLU A 101 13.47 -1.90 1.61
N ILE A 102 13.00 -1.58 0.39
CA ILE A 102 13.70 -1.97 -0.84
C ILE A 102 14.39 -0.82 -1.57
N SER A 103 13.95 0.43 -1.36
CA SER A 103 14.55 1.60 -2.03
C SER A 103 15.43 2.47 -1.13
N TYR A 104 15.34 2.28 0.19
CA TYR A 104 16.02 3.08 1.23
C TYR A 104 15.60 4.55 1.26
N ILE A 105 14.50 4.90 0.62
CA ILE A 105 13.86 6.21 0.73
C ILE A 105 13.12 6.29 2.07
N HIS A 106 13.24 7.40 2.78
CA HIS A 106 12.41 7.64 3.95
C HIS A 106 10.95 7.81 3.52
N ALA A 107 10.08 6.96 4.03
CA ALA A 107 8.65 7.00 3.71
C ALA A 107 7.81 6.77 4.96
N GLU A 108 6.78 7.57 5.16
CA GLU A 108 5.88 7.45 6.30
C GLU A 108 4.42 7.36 5.87
N GLY A 109 3.69 6.46 6.52
CA GLY A 109 2.23 6.37 6.40
C GLY A 109 1.56 7.11 7.53
N TYR A 110 0.58 7.96 7.21
CA TYR A 110 -0.19 8.71 8.19
C TYR A 110 -1.70 8.57 7.95
N PRO A 111 -2.50 8.58 9.02
CA PRO A 111 -3.93 8.83 8.88
C PRO A 111 -4.11 10.23 8.27
N ALA A 112 -4.78 10.35 7.13
CA ALA A 112 -4.93 11.63 6.47
C ALA A 112 -5.61 12.69 7.36
N ALA A 113 -6.46 12.25 8.30
CA ALA A 113 -7.09 13.13 9.29
C ALA A 113 -6.08 13.82 10.23
N GLU A 114 -4.96 13.12 10.53
CA GLU A 114 -3.94 13.60 11.48
C GLU A 114 -2.82 14.38 10.80
N MET A 115 -2.85 14.52 9.47
CA MET A 115 -1.82 15.22 8.72
C MET A 115 -1.59 16.65 9.22
N LYS A 116 -2.65 17.32 9.66
CA LYS A 116 -2.61 18.71 10.19
C LYS A 116 -1.79 18.87 11.47
N HIS A 117 -1.59 17.80 12.22
CA HIS A 117 -0.93 17.82 13.51
C HIS A 117 0.60 17.66 13.45
N GLY A 118 1.20 17.96 12.31
CA GLY A 118 2.66 17.93 12.14
C GLY A 118 3.09 17.62 10.71
N PRO A 119 2.73 16.47 10.14
CA PRO A 119 3.23 16.04 8.82
C PRO A 119 3.01 17.04 7.69
N ILE A 120 1.95 17.82 7.75
CA ILE A 120 1.63 18.86 6.77
C ILE A 120 2.74 19.94 6.64
N ALA A 121 3.54 20.12 7.68
CA ALA A 121 4.66 21.06 7.67
C ALA A 121 5.83 20.60 6.78
N LEU A 122 5.87 19.31 6.43
CA LEU A 122 6.92 18.73 5.59
C LEU A 122 6.58 18.81 4.09
N ILE A 123 5.33 19.16 3.75
CA ILE A 123 4.85 19.15 2.36
C ILE A 123 5.41 20.36 1.61
N ASP A 124 6.10 20.07 0.54
CA ASP A 124 6.62 21.03 -0.43
C ASP A 124 6.53 20.46 -1.86
N ASP A 125 7.07 21.14 -2.85
CA ASP A 125 7.07 20.74 -4.25
C ASP A 125 8.05 19.61 -4.60
N MET A 126 8.90 19.22 -3.66
CA MET A 126 9.86 18.11 -3.82
C MET A 126 9.40 16.82 -3.17
N MET A 127 8.38 16.88 -2.30
CA MET A 127 7.89 15.73 -1.55
C MET A 127 6.66 15.10 -2.20
N PRO A 128 6.78 13.88 -2.77
CA PRO A 128 5.63 13.15 -3.27
C PRO A 128 4.70 12.72 -2.12
N VAL A 129 3.40 12.90 -2.34
CA VAL A 129 2.35 12.47 -1.41
C VAL A 129 1.50 11.42 -2.09
N VAL A 130 1.59 10.19 -1.63
CA VAL A 130 0.77 9.08 -2.11
C VAL A 130 -0.53 9.03 -1.33
N VAL A 131 -1.65 9.07 -2.02
CA VAL A 131 -2.98 9.10 -1.41
C VAL A 131 -3.75 7.84 -1.78
N ILE A 132 -4.28 7.13 -0.79
CA ILE A 132 -5.12 5.94 -0.98
C ILE A 132 -6.59 6.33 -0.83
N ALA A 133 -7.31 6.44 -1.94
CA ALA A 133 -8.72 6.83 -2.05
C ALA A 133 -9.57 5.68 -2.63
N GLY A 134 -9.42 4.50 -2.05
CA GLY A 134 -10.08 3.25 -2.49
C GLY A 134 -11.38 2.92 -1.75
N THR A 135 -11.90 3.82 -0.91
CA THR A 135 -13.14 3.60 -0.16
C THR A 135 -14.14 4.72 -0.40
N THR A 136 -15.41 4.36 -0.62
CA THR A 136 -16.46 5.31 -0.98
C THR A 136 -16.86 6.22 0.19
N TYR A 137 -17.01 5.67 1.38
CA TYR A 137 -17.52 6.41 2.56
C TYR A 137 -16.53 7.43 3.15
N THR A 138 -15.28 7.47 2.70
CA THR A 138 -14.30 8.47 3.14
C THR A 138 -13.87 9.44 2.04
N ASN A 139 -14.48 9.35 0.84
CA ASN A 139 -14.05 10.09 -0.34
C ASN A 139 -14.03 11.61 -0.10
N ASP A 140 -15.14 12.22 0.31
CA ASP A 140 -15.24 13.67 0.53
C ASP A 140 -14.18 14.21 1.50
N LYS A 141 -13.89 13.41 2.54
CA LYS A 141 -12.85 13.76 3.53
C LYS A 141 -11.45 13.60 2.96
N MET A 142 -11.26 12.65 2.05
CA MET A 142 -10.00 12.48 1.36
C MET A 142 -9.75 13.61 0.36
N VAL A 143 -10.77 14.02 -0.40
CA VAL A 143 -10.74 15.19 -1.28
C VAL A 143 -10.27 16.42 -0.52
N SER A 144 -10.87 16.71 0.64
CA SER A 144 -10.46 17.85 1.48
C SER A 144 -8.98 17.76 1.90
N ASN A 145 -8.47 16.55 2.23
CA ASN A 145 -7.06 16.39 2.56
C ASN A 145 -6.14 16.59 1.34
N ILE A 146 -6.57 16.16 0.17
CA ILE A 146 -5.85 16.37 -1.09
C ILE A 146 -5.72 17.87 -1.40
N GLU A 147 -6.81 18.64 -1.25
CA GLU A 147 -6.80 20.09 -1.43
C GLU A 147 -5.80 20.80 -0.50
N GLU A 148 -5.71 20.33 0.76
CA GLU A 148 -4.74 20.83 1.73
C GLU A 148 -3.29 20.58 1.33
N VAL A 149 -3.01 19.40 0.74
CA VAL A 149 -1.70 19.04 0.18
C VAL A 149 -1.38 19.93 -1.01
N ARG A 150 -2.34 20.09 -1.95
CA ARG A 150 -2.21 20.96 -3.13
C ARG A 150 -1.94 22.42 -2.79
N ALA A 151 -2.63 22.93 -1.77
CA ALA A 151 -2.42 24.32 -1.30
C ALA A 151 -0.97 24.58 -0.85
N ARG A 152 -0.18 23.52 -0.59
CA ARG A 152 1.24 23.58 -0.22
C ARG A 152 2.18 23.13 -1.35
N LYS A 153 1.65 23.00 -2.56
CA LYS A 153 2.37 22.55 -3.76
C LYS A 153 2.85 21.09 -3.67
N GLY A 154 2.28 20.27 -2.76
CA GLY A 154 2.60 18.85 -2.68
C GLY A 154 2.22 18.13 -3.97
N ARG A 155 3.08 17.24 -4.42
CA ARG A 155 2.91 16.45 -5.66
C ARG A 155 2.14 15.17 -5.34
N ILE A 156 0.92 15.05 -5.85
CA ILE A 156 -0.01 13.99 -5.46
C ILE A 156 0.03 12.84 -6.46
N ILE A 157 0.24 11.64 -5.92
CA ILE A 157 0.07 10.35 -6.60
C ILE A 157 -1.11 9.67 -5.93
N SER A 158 -2.23 9.52 -6.63
CA SER A 158 -3.42 8.88 -6.05
C SER A 158 -3.61 7.44 -6.52
N ILE A 159 -4.04 6.58 -5.60
CA ILE A 159 -4.58 5.26 -5.90
C ILE A 159 -6.08 5.33 -5.63
N VAL A 160 -6.87 5.18 -6.67
CA VAL A 160 -8.32 5.40 -6.64
C VAL A 160 -9.08 4.19 -7.16
N THR A 161 -10.36 4.09 -6.85
CA THR A 161 -11.26 3.15 -7.54
C THR A 161 -11.73 3.73 -8.87
N ASP A 162 -11.95 2.88 -9.86
CA ASP A 162 -12.44 3.27 -11.19
C ASP A 162 -13.67 4.18 -11.07
N GLY A 163 -13.63 5.33 -11.77
CA GLY A 163 -14.70 6.33 -11.80
C GLY A 163 -14.64 7.39 -10.71
N ASN A 164 -13.57 7.45 -9.90
CA ASN A 164 -13.36 8.53 -8.94
C ASN A 164 -12.68 9.75 -9.59
N GLU A 165 -13.38 10.35 -10.56
CA GLU A 165 -12.88 11.48 -11.34
C GLU A 165 -12.50 12.70 -10.47
N GLU A 166 -13.16 12.86 -9.33
CA GLU A 166 -12.89 13.99 -8.42
C GLU A 166 -11.45 13.93 -7.87
N VAL A 167 -11.02 12.78 -7.36
CA VAL A 167 -9.66 12.60 -6.86
C VAL A 167 -8.64 12.56 -8.01
N GLU A 168 -8.99 11.95 -9.15
CA GLU A 168 -8.15 11.92 -10.34
C GLU A 168 -7.80 13.34 -10.81
N ASN A 169 -8.78 14.22 -10.94
CA ASN A 169 -8.60 15.61 -11.37
C ASN A 169 -7.81 16.47 -10.37
N LEU A 170 -7.75 16.07 -9.11
CA LEU A 170 -6.97 16.73 -8.07
C LEU A 170 -5.54 16.23 -7.97
N SER A 171 -5.20 15.16 -8.65
CA SER A 171 -3.90 14.50 -8.56
C SER A 171 -3.00 14.82 -9.75
N GLU A 172 -1.69 14.85 -9.54
CA GLU A 172 -0.73 14.97 -10.63
C GLU A 172 -0.60 13.66 -11.41
N PHE A 173 -0.66 12.55 -10.67
CA PHE A 173 -0.71 11.19 -11.21
C PHE A 173 -1.81 10.42 -10.49
N SER A 174 -2.58 9.67 -11.25
CA SER A 174 -3.61 8.80 -10.70
C SER A 174 -3.49 7.39 -11.27
N PHE A 175 -3.67 6.39 -10.43
CA PHE A 175 -3.74 5.01 -10.82
C PHE A 175 -5.06 4.42 -10.33
N SER A 176 -5.89 3.95 -11.26
CA SER A 176 -7.20 3.41 -10.93
C SER A 176 -7.16 1.89 -10.76
N VAL A 177 -7.91 1.39 -9.77
CA VAL A 177 -8.14 -0.02 -9.51
C VAL A 177 -9.63 -0.36 -9.68
N PRO A 178 -9.98 -1.59 -10.08
CA PRO A 178 -11.37 -1.99 -10.24
C PRO A 178 -12.19 -1.80 -8.97
N ASN A 179 -13.45 -1.39 -9.14
CA ASN A 179 -14.40 -1.27 -8.03
C ASN A 179 -14.59 -2.63 -7.32
N THR A 180 -14.69 -2.57 -5.99
CA THR A 180 -14.99 -3.71 -5.13
C THR A 180 -15.72 -3.23 -3.87
N GLU A 181 -16.15 -4.16 -3.01
CA GLU A 181 -16.66 -3.81 -1.68
C GLU A 181 -15.56 -3.11 -0.88
N ASP A 182 -15.91 -2.05 -0.14
CA ASP A 182 -14.95 -1.24 0.61
C ASP A 182 -14.04 -2.08 1.52
N GLU A 183 -14.59 -3.13 2.13
CA GLU A 183 -13.86 -4.05 3.01
C GLU A 183 -12.78 -4.85 2.29
N LEU A 184 -12.87 -4.99 0.96
CA LEU A 184 -11.91 -5.72 0.12
C LEU A 184 -10.95 -4.80 -0.64
N SER A 185 -11.19 -3.48 -0.63
CA SER A 185 -10.37 -2.50 -1.34
C SER A 185 -8.87 -2.57 -0.99
N PRO A 186 -8.44 -2.89 0.24
CA PRO A 186 -7.02 -3.04 0.58
C PRO A 186 -6.28 -4.07 -0.27
N LEU A 187 -6.99 -5.13 -0.72
CA LEU A 187 -6.39 -6.19 -1.54
C LEU A 187 -6.01 -5.71 -2.95
N LEU A 188 -6.70 -4.70 -3.47
CA LEU A 188 -6.43 -4.12 -4.78
C LEU A 188 -5.51 -2.90 -4.68
N THR A 189 -5.77 -2.01 -3.73
CA THR A 189 -5.04 -0.74 -3.61
C THR A 189 -3.59 -0.90 -3.14
N VAL A 190 -3.23 -2.02 -2.53
CA VAL A 190 -1.85 -2.32 -2.14
C VAL A 190 -0.94 -2.64 -3.34
N ILE A 191 -1.49 -3.21 -4.42
CA ILE A 191 -0.70 -3.69 -5.56
C ILE A 191 0.05 -2.54 -6.25
N PRO A 192 -0.59 -1.42 -6.62
CA PRO A 192 0.12 -0.29 -7.22
C PRO A 192 1.24 0.25 -6.34
N LEU A 193 1.07 0.21 -5.01
CA LEU A 193 2.09 0.67 -4.07
C LEU A 193 3.31 -0.27 -4.03
N GLN A 194 3.07 -1.58 -4.12
CA GLN A 194 4.14 -2.58 -4.20
C GLN A 194 4.93 -2.40 -5.51
N ILE A 195 4.25 -2.21 -6.64
CA ILE A 195 4.88 -2.00 -7.95
C ILE A 195 5.62 -0.66 -8.01
N LEU A 196 5.03 0.42 -7.49
CA LEU A 196 5.69 1.73 -7.38
C LEU A 196 7.01 1.62 -6.59
N SER A 197 6.97 0.95 -5.45
CA SER A 197 8.15 0.73 -4.62
C SER A 197 9.20 -0.12 -5.32
N TYR A 198 8.79 -1.18 -6.02
CA TYR A 198 9.65 -2.04 -6.81
C TYR A 198 10.35 -1.25 -7.93
N ASN A 199 9.59 -0.54 -8.75
CA ASN A 199 10.13 0.24 -9.86
C ASN A 199 11.09 1.33 -9.38
N ILE A 200 10.75 2.05 -8.30
CA ILE A 200 11.65 3.04 -7.68
C ILE A 200 12.96 2.37 -7.22
N ALA A 201 12.89 1.20 -6.57
CA ALA A 201 14.07 0.49 -6.10
C ALA A 201 14.97 0.04 -7.29
N VAL A 202 14.37 -0.49 -8.35
CA VAL A 202 15.08 -0.87 -9.59
C VAL A 202 15.75 0.35 -10.23
N ASN A 203 15.03 1.47 -10.36
CA ASN A 203 15.58 2.73 -10.91
C ASN A 203 16.75 3.27 -10.07
N ARG A 204 16.78 2.98 -8.78
CA ARG A 204 17.88 3.33 -7.87
C ARG A 204 19.02 2.31 -7.87
N GLY A 205 18.90 1.21 -8.60
CA GLY A 205 19.90 0.12 -8.61
C GLY A 205 19.97 -0.68 -7.31
N CYS A 206 18.87 -0.72 -6.54
CA CYS A 206 18.80 -1.47 -5.29
C CYS A 206 18.51 -2.97 -5.57
N ASP A 207 19.03 -3.84 -4.72
CA ASP A 207 18.64 -5.25 -4.70
C ASP A 207 17.27 -5.37 -4.01
N VAL A 208 16.24 -5.71 -4.78
CA VAL A 208 14.86 -5.77 -4.29
C VAL A 208 14.56 -7.05 -3.52
N ASP A 209 15.31 -8.12 -3.77
CA ASP A 209 15.12 -9.42 -3.11
C ASP A 209 15.92 -9.53 -1.82
N GLN A 210 17.11 -8.94 -1.78
CA GLN A 210 18.01 -8.97 -0.63
C GLN A 210 18.44 -7.55 -0.23
N PRO A 211 17.52 -6.72 0.25
CA PRO A 211 17.86 -5.37 0.67
C PRO A 211 18.83 -5.41 1.86
N ARG A 212 19.77 -4.45 1.85
CA ARG A 212 20.75 -4.34 2.92
C ARG A 212 20.09 -4.18 4.29
N ASN A 213 20.71 -4.72 5.33
CA ASN A 213 20.26 -4.61 6.72
C ASN A 213 18.94 -5.32 7.06
N LEU A 214 18.34 -6.03 6.12
CA LEU A 214 17.13 -6.80 6.36
C LEU A 214 17.35 -8.29 6.09
N ALA A 215 16.68 -9.13 6.88
CA ALA A 215 16.62 -10.56 6.68
C ALA A 215 15.33 -11.11 7.27
N LYS A 216 14.74 -12.14 6.62
CA LYS A 216 13.47 -12.75 7.08
C LYS A 216 13.59 -13.46 8.41
N SER A 217 14.76 -13.99 8.70
CA SER A 217 15.04 -14.58 9.98
C SER A 217 16.50 -14.34 10.38
N VAL A 218 16.80 -14.13 11.66
CA VAL A 218 18.15 -13.81 12.15
C VAL A 218 18.60 -14.87 13.15
N LYS A 219 19.65 -15.65 12.84
CA LYS A 219 20.33 -16.50 13.82
C LYS A 219 21.47 -15.74 14.44
N ILE A 220 21.55 -15.75 15.76
CA ILE A 220 22.79 -15.43 16.45
C ILE A 220 23.75 -16.57 16.15
N GLY A 221 24.60 -16.38 15.13
CA GLY A 221 25.67 -17.29 14.78
C GLY A 221 26.94 -16.99 15.53
N ARG A 222 27.97 -17.83 15.37
CA ARG A 222 29.32 -17.47 15.73
C ARG A 222 29.75 -16.30 14.86
N ALA A 223 29.70 -15.11 15.41
CA ALA A 223 30.21 -13.92 14.73
C ALA A 223 31.72 -14.12 14.53
N SER A 224 32.19 -14.13 13.30
CA SER A 224 33.61 -13.84 13.05
C SER A 224 33.83 -12.40 13.46
N CYS A 225 35.06 -12.06 13.91
CA CYS A 225 35.39 -10.69 14.32
C CYS A 225 35.18 -9.63 13.21
N ARG A 226 34.77 -10.05 11.99
CA ARG A 226 34.49 -9.20 10.84
C ARG A 226 32.99 -9.07 10.53
N GLU A 227 32.16 -9.97 11.01
CA GLU A 227 30.72 -9.96 10.77
C GLU A 227 29.98 -9.60 12.05
N ARG A 228 29.58 -8.35 12.14
CA ARG A 228 28.80 -7.83 13.27
C ARG A 228 27.30 -7.96 13.05
N VAL A 229 26.86 -8.79 12.13
CA VAL A 229 25.47 -8.91 11.77
C VAL A 229 24.95 -10.25 12.29
N CYS A 230 23.90 -10.18 13.06
CA CYS A 230 23.10 -11.35 13.39
C CYS A 230 22.36 -11.77 12.14
N TYR A 231 22.50 -13.01 11.72
CA TYR A 231 21.78 -13.57 10.61
C TYR A 231 20.67 -14.46 11.13
N ALA A 232 19.62 -14.31 10.54
CA ALA A 232 18.47 -15.06 10.83
C ALA A 232 18.30 -16.17 9.81
N VAL A 233 17.60 -17.14 10.14
CA VAL A 233 17.25 -18.30 9.32
C VAL A 233 15.76 -18.37 9.16
#